data_628a670fbf04c4bf632da1a9b536778d
#
_entry.id   628a670fbf04c4bf632da1a9b536778d
#
_cell.length_a   1.000
_cell.length_b   1.000
_cell.length_c   1.000
_cell.angle_alpha   90.00
_cell.angle_beta   90.00
_cell.angle_gamma   90.00
#
_symmetry.space_group_name_H-M   'P 1'
#
loop_
_entity.id
_entity.type
_entity.pdbx_description
1 polymer ?
#
loop_
_entity_poly.entity_id
_entity_poly.type
_entity_poly.pdbx_seq_one_letter_code
_entity_poly.pdbx_strand_id
1 'polypeptide(L)'
;RSYGTLADDKWLYYVVGTKQDQDGVEQGLFARDLSDGKTAAVLPGYSNVSGMQTDEADAQLAFTSDLRAFGQKDAERDVYLWTFSDEPAQMILSKDTDGVPADHKLPSSGLSFSRDGAVLTLGLRQPKIEDLPKILSEDEVALDLWHYRDGLLQTMQAKRSDPRKASLMSAYHIADERLVVLGTAANPRMSLLADGGKKELQSDAKRFGVMVTWDGGYKDYYGV
;
A
#
# COMPACT_ATOMS: atom_id res chain seq x y z
N ARG A 1 -1.79 0.86 -21.65
CA ARG A 1 -3.18 0.37 -21.48
C ARG A 1 -3.13 -0.80 -20.53
N SER A 2 -3.85 -0.72 -19.44
CA SER A 2 -3.98 -1.82 -18.47
C SER A 2 -5.43 -2.30 -18.52
N TYR A 3 -5.62 -3.59 -18.58
CA TYR A 3 -6.92 -4.23 -18.47
C TYR A 3 -6.76 -5.57 -17.76
N GLY A 4 -7.81 -6.06 -17.16
CA GLY A 4 -7.86 -7.34 -16.48
C GLY A 4 -9.26 -7.65 -16.01
N THR A 5 -9.42 -8.80 -15.37
CA THR A 5 -10.69 -9.22 -14.80
C THR A 5 -10.67 -9.13 -13.28
N LEU A 6 -11.84 -8.96 -12.68
CA LEU A 6 -12.09 -8.85 -11.25
C LEU A 6 -13.32 -9.69 -10.90
N ALA A 7 -13.43 -10.06 -9.63
CA ALA A 7 -14.60 -10.75 -9.08
C ALA A 7 -14.97 -12.00 -9.89
N ASP A 8 -14.08 -13.00 -9.89
CA ASP A 8 -14.26 -14.27 -10.61
C ASP A 8 -14.68 -14.08 -12.07
N ASP A 9 -13.98 -13.17 -12.78
CA ASP A 9 -14.24 -12.83 -14.18
C ASP A 9 -15.62 -12.21 -14.48
N LYS A 10 -16.33 -11.70 -13.49
CA LYS A 10 -17.61 -10.98 -13.71
C LYS A 10 -17.41 -9.58 -14.25
N TRP A 11 -16.30 -8.94 -13.89
CA TRP A 11 -15.99 -7.58 -14.27
C TRP A 11 -14.71 -7.51 -15.09
N LEU A 12 -14.77 -6.77 -16.19
CA LEU A 12 -13.59 -6.38 -16.96
C LEU A 12 -13.23 -4.93 -16.63
N TYR A 13 -12.10 -4.71 -15.97
CA TYR A 13 -11.60 -3.36 -15.79
C TYR A 13 -10.63 -2.96 -16.90
N TYR A 14 -10.61 -1.68 -17.21
CA TYR A 14 -9.66 -1.10 -18.15
C TYR A 14 -9.38 0.36 -17.83
N VAL A 15 -8.14 0.78 -18.07
CA VAL A 15 -7.70 2.16 -17.91
C VAL A 15 -7.65 2.82 -19.30
N VAL A 16 -8.37 3.91 -19.46
CA VAL A 16 -8.38 4.71 -20.68
C VAL A 16 -7.44 5.91 -20.50
N GLY A 17 -6.39 5.92 -21.29
CA GLY A 17 -5.52 7.07 -21.53
C GLY A 17 -4.69 7.56 -20.35
N THR A 18 -3.42 7.83 -20.62
CA THR A 18 -2.52 8.58 -19.72
C THR A 18 -1.89 9.77 -20.46
N LYS A 19 -2.21 9.97 -21.72
CA LYS A 19 -1.73 11.11 -22.51
C LYS A 19 -2.82 12.15 -22.58
N GLN A 20 -2.51 13.35 -22.10
CA GLN A 20 -3.23 14.56 -22.45
C GLN A 20 -3.46 14.61 -23.97
N ASP A 21 -4.62 15.14 -24.41
CA ASP A 21 -4.95 15.47 -25.78
C ASP A 21 -5.54 14.38 -26.67
N GLN A 22 -6.51 13.61 -26.15
CA GLN A 22 -7.49 12.97 -27.04
C GLN A 22 -8.87 13.61 -26.77
N ASP A 23 -9.20 14.64 -27.54
CA ASP A 23 -10.51 15.26 -27.48
C ASP A 23 -11.62 14.22 -27.70
N GLY A 24 -12.58 14.19 -26.78
CA GLY A 24 -13.77 13.35 -26.87
C GLY A 24 -13.66 11.93 -26.34
N VAL A 25 -12.55 11.53 -25.72
CA VAL A 25 -12.42 10.26 -25.03
C VAL A 25 -12.42 10.48 -23.53
N GLU A 26 -13.38 9.90 -22.82
CA GLU A 26 -13.37 9.91 -21.36
C GLU A 26 -12.18 9.13 -20.85
N GLN A 27 -11.42 9.76 -19.97
CA GLN A 27 -10.20 9.20 -19.37
C GLN A 27 -10.50 8.70 -17.98
N GLY A 28 -9.83 7.63 -17.56
CA GLY A 28 -9.98 7.11 -16.20
C GLY A 28 -9.94 5.60 -16.10
N LEU A 29 -10.35 5.11 -14.95
CA LEU A 29 -10.59 3.69 -14.69
C LEU A 29 -12.07 3.39 -14.90
N PHE A 30 -12.33 2.42 -15.75
CA PHE A 30 -13.67 1.93 -16.05
C PHE A 30 -13.74 0.44 -15.73
N ALA A 31 -14.93 -0.02 -15.37
CA ALA A 31 -15.23 -1.44 -15.22
C ALA A 31 -16.51 -1.76 -15.99
N ARG A 32 -16.49 -2.89 -16.70
CA ARG A 32 -17.64 -3.40 -17.45
C ARG A 32 -18.12 -4.69 -16.82
N ASP A 33 -19.39 -4.71 -16.44
CA ASP A 33 -20.06 -5.95 -16.04
C ASP A 33 -20.22 -6.85 -17.27
N LEU A 34 -19.70 -8.06 -17.19
CA LEU A 34 -19.75 -9.02 -18.30
C LEU A 34 -21.08 -9.76 -18.37
N SER A 35 -21.92 -9.65 -17.36
CA SER A 35 -23.25 -10.28 -17.34
C SER A 35 -24.29 -9.48 -18.10
N ASP A 36 -24.32 -8.16 -17.96
CA ASP A 36 -25.30 -7.28 -18.58
C ASP A 36 -24.69 -6.27 -19.58
N GLY A 37 -23.35 -6.21 -19.62
CA GLY A 37 -22.61 -5.36 -20.55
C GLY A 37 -22.56 -3.88 -20.17
N LYS A 38 -23.06 -3.49 -19.00
CA LYS A 38 -22.98 -2.11 -18.52
C LYS A 38 -21.56 -1.75 -18.14
N THR A 39 -21.25 -0.47 -18.31
CA THR A 39 -19.93 0.08 -17.95
C THR A 39 -20.10 1.13 -16.87
N ALA A 40 -19.39 0.96 -15.77
CA ALA A 40 -19.29 1.92 -14.68
C ALA A 40 -18.00 2.75 -14.82
N ALA A 41 -18.09 4.04 -14.59
CA ALA A 41 -16.92 4.92 -14.47
C ALA A 41 -16.40 4.86 -13.03
N VAL A 42 -15.48 3.96 -12.78
CA VAL A 42 -14.96 3.69 -11.42
C VAL A 42 -14.16 4.88 -10.88
N LEU A 43 -13.26 5.43 -11.69
CA LEU A 43 -12.51 6.63 -11.35
C LEU A 43 -12.32 7.48 -12.62
N PRO A 44 -13.22 8.42 -12.90
CA PRO A 44 -13.08 9.31 -14.03
C PRO A 44 -11.96 10.32 -13.82
N GLY A 45 -11.24 10.65 -14.88
CA GLY A 45 -10.17 11.63 -14.89
C GLY A 45 -8.78 11.05 -15.14
N TYR A 46 -7.83 11.97 -15.40
CA TYR A 46 -6.45 11.60 -15.68
C TYR A 46 -5.76 11.14 -14.41
N SER A 47 -5.37 9.89 -14.36
CA SER A 47 -4.69 9.35 -13.19
C SER A 47 -3.90 8.09 -13.50
N ASN A 48 -2.89 7.82 -12.68
CA ASN A 48 -2.19 6.54 -12.65
C ASN A 48 -2.82 5.67 -11.55
N VAL A 49 -3.49 4.62 -11.95
CA VAL A 49 -4.10 3.65 -11.04
C VAL A 49 -3.13 2.48 -10.82
N SER A 50 -2.96 2.05 -9.59
CA SER A 50 -2.12 0.89 -9.24
C SER A 50 -2.57 0.24 -7.93
N GLY A 51 -1.98 -0.92 -7.61
CA GLY A 51 -2.23 -1.62 -6.36
C GLY A 51 -3.66 -2.10 -6.19
N MET A 52 -4.34 -2.46 -7.29
CA MET A 52 -5.70 -3.00 -7.25
C MET A 52 -5.74 -4.31 -6.48
N GLN A 53 -6.66 -4.40 -5.55
CA GLN A 53 -6.88 -5.58 -4.71
C GLN A 53 -8.37 -5.72 -4.42
N THR A 54 -8.92 -6.91 -4.68
CA THR A 54 -10.28 -7.29 -4.25
C THR A 54 -10.25 -7.96 -2.88
N ASP A 55 -11.36 -7.90 -2.17
CA ASP A 55 -11.58 -8.71 -0.98
C ASP A 55 -11.91 -10.18 -1.36
N GLU A 56 -11.92 -11.09 -0.39
CA GLU A 56 -12.18 -12.53 -0.62
C GLU A 56 -13.62 -12.80 -1.10
N ALA A 57 -14.54 -11.90 -0.79
CA ALA A 57 -15.94 -12.00 -1.20
C ALA A 57 -16.23 -11.39 -2.58
N ASP A 58 -15.22 -10.78 -3.23
CA ASP A 58 -15.37 -10.03 -4.48
C ASP A 58 -16.46 -8.94 -4.41
N ALA A 59 -16.64 -8.36 -3.23
CA ALA A 59 -17.61 -7.31 -2.97
C ALA A 59 -17.01 -5.91 -3.02
N GLN A 60 -15.68 -5.80 -2.90
CA GLN A 60 -14.97 -4.53 -2.82
C GLN A 60 -13.66 -4.59 -3.60
N LEU A 61 -13.30 -3.46 -4.20
CA LEU A 61 -12.02 -3.23 -4.86
C LEU A 61 -11.35 -2.03 -4.23
N ALA A 62 -10.17 -2.22 -3.62
CA ALA A 62 -9.30 -1.14 -3.20
C ALA A 62 -8.19 -0.90 -4.22
N PHE A 63 -7.83 0.34 -4.45
CA PHE A 63 -6.73 0.72 -5.33
C PHE A 63 -6.15 2.07 -4.95
N THR A 64 -4.98 2.39 -5.48
CA THR A 64 -4.34 3.69 -5.28
C THR A 64 -4.33 4.49 -6.57
N SER A 65 -4.53 5.80 -6.46
CA SER A 65 -4.45 6.71 -7.60
C SER A 65 -3.83 8.05 -7.23
N ASP A 66 -3.20 8.69 -8.21
CA ASP A 66 -2.66 10.04 -8.11
C ASP A 66 -3.59 11.10 -8.74
N LEU A 67 -4.89 10.82 -8.84
CA LEU A 67 -5.87 11.66 -9.52
C LEU A 67 -5.75 13.14 -9.12
N ARG A 68 -5.60 13.44 -7.83
CA ARG A 68 -5.50 14.82 -7.32
C ARG A 68 -4.15 15.48 -7.60
N ALA A 69 -3.13 14.71 -7.87
CA ALA A 69 -1.75 15.17 -8.05
C ALA A 69 -1.16 14.75 -9.41
N PHE A 70 -2.02 14.37 -10.35
CA PHE A 70 -1.60 13.88 -11.65
C PHE A 70 -0.67 14.86 -12.37
N GLY A 71 0.41 14.33 -12.94
CA GLY A 71 1.42 15.13 -13.64
C GLY A 71 2.46 15.83 -12.75
N GLN A 72 2.31 15.78 -11.44
CA GLN A 72 3.31 16.31 -10.53
C GLN A 72 4.48 15.33 -10.35
N LYS A 73 5.68 15.88 -10.16
CA LYS A 73 6.84 15.06 -9.78
C LYS A 73 6.63 14.54 -8.36
N ASP A 74 6.82 13.23 -8.16
CA ASP A 74 6.58 12.55 -6.88
C ASP A 74 5.12 12.69 -6.40
N ALA A 75 4.17 12.63 -7.34
CA ALA A 75 2.74 12.75 -7.08
C ALA A 75 2.31 11.92 -5.87
N GLU A 76 1.57 12.56 -4.98
CA GLU A 76 0.94 11.89 -3.85
C GLU A 76 -0.19 11.02 -4.36
N ARG A 77 -0.40 9.91 -3.66
CA ARG A 77 -1.46 8.96 -4.02
C ARG A 77 -2.48 8.91 -2.91
N ASP A 78 -3.70 8.70 -3.33
CA ASP A 78 -4.83 8.44 -2.45
C ASP A 78 -5.29 7.00 -2.61
N VAL A 79 -5.97 6.46 -1.59
CA VAL A 79 -6.57 5.13 -1.64
C VAL A 79 -8.07 5.28 -1.87
N TYR A 80 -8.55 4.52 -2.82
CA TYR A 80 -9.95 4.49 -3.23
C TYR A 80 -10.55 3.11 -2.96
N LEU A 81 -11.84 3.09 -2.66
CA LEU A 81 -12.64 1.89 -2.48
C LEU A 81 -13.85 1.94 -3.42
N TRP A 82 -14.09 0.86 -4.14
CA TRP A 82 -15.23 0.69 -5.01
C TRP A 82 -15.98 -0.61 -4.68
N THR A 83 -17.30 -0.57 -4.68
CA THR A 83 -18.17 -1.67 -4.24
C THR A 83 -18.92 -2.33 -5.40
N PHE A 84 -18.33 -2.38 -6.59
CA PHE A 84 -18.90 -2.99 -7.79
C PHE A 84 -20.31 -2.48 -8.10
N SER A 85 -20.50 -1.16 -8.04
CA SER A 85 -21.76 -0.47 -8.28
C SER A 85 -21.64 0.52 -9.44
N ASP A 86 -22.76 1.13 -9.84
CA ASP A 86 -22.75 2.20 -10.84
C ASP A 86 -22.16 3.52 -10.30
N GLU A 87 -21.96 3.62 -8.98
CA GLU A 87 -21.33 4.78 -8.33
C GLU A 87 -19.82 4.76 -8.47
N PRO A 88 -19.17 5.91 -8.63
CA PRO A 88 -17.72 6.02 -8.65
C PRO A 88 -17.09 5.55 -7.32
N ALA A 89 -15.81 5.15 -7.39
CA ALA A 89 -15.05 4.79 -6.22
C ALA A 89 -14.91 5.98 -5.28
N GLN A 90 -15.04 5.70 -3.99
CA GLN A 90 -14.87 6.70 -2.93
C GLN A 90 -13.40 6.76 -2.49
N MET A 91 -12.89 7.97 -2.29
CA MET A 91 -11.59 8.15 -1.66
C MET A 91 -11.72 7.90 -0.17
N ILE A 92 -11.03 6.87 0.33
CA ILE A 92 -11.07 6.47 1.74
C ILE A 92 -9.86 6.94 2.53
N LEU A 93 -8.71 7.12 1.88
CA LEU A 93 -7.50 7.59 2.53
C LEU A 93 -6.77 8.61 1.64
N SER A 94 -6.31 9.67 2.27
CA SER A 94 -5.40 10.66 1.70
C SER A 94 -4.28 10.98 2.72
N LYS A 95 -3.29 11.75 2.31
CA LYS A 95 -2.26 12.23 3.24
C LYS A 95 -2.83 13.06 4.41
N ASP A 96 -3.98 13.69 4.17
CA ASP A 96 -4.63 14.58 5.14
C ASP A 96 -5.61 13.82 6.05
N THR A 97 -5.76 12.50 5.85
CA THR A 97 -6.62 11.66 6.68
C THR A 97 -6.04 11.55 8.09
N ASP A 98 -6.91 11.69 9.10
CA ASP A 98 -6.51 11.55 10.49
C ASP A 98 -5.84 10.19 10.77
N GLY A 99 -4.75 10.21 11.52
CA GLY A 99 -3.93 9.02 11.77
C GLY A 99 -2.78 8.79 10.79
N VAL A 100 -2.72 9.50 9.66
CA VAL A 100 -1.54 9.46 8.76
C VAL A 100 -0.46 10.38 9.34
N PRO A 101 0.74 9.87 9.65
CA PRO A 101 1.83 10.73 10.14
C PRO A 101 2.24 11.76 9.08
N ALA A 102 2.45 13.01 9.47
CA ALA A 102 2.63 14.15 8.57
C ALA A 102 3.72 13.97 7.49
N ASP A 103 4.79 13.25 7.83
CA ASP A 103 5.92 13.02 6.93
C ASP A 103 5.79 11.76 6.08
N HIS A 104 4.70 10.99 6.25
CA HIS A 104 4.53 9.72 5.55
C HIS A 104 3.63 9.88 4.34
N LYS A 105 3.86 9.00 3.36
CA LYS A 105 3.09 8.94 2.12
C LYS A 105 2.32 7.64 2.04
N LEU A 106 1.16 7.69 1.43
CA LEU A 106 0.41 6.48 1.09
C LEU A 106 1.17 5.62 0.09
N PRO A 107 0.99 4.30 0.13
CA PRO A 107 1.69 3.39 -0.77
C PRO A 107 1.18 3.54 -2.21
N SER A 108 2.00 3.10 -3.16
CA SER A 108 1.56 2.94 -4.55
C SER A 108 1.03 1.53 -4.85
N SER A 109 1.22 0.60 -3.92
CA SER A 109 0.81 -0.80 -4.04
C SER A 109 0.92 -1.49 -2.68
N GLY A 110 0.52 -2.76 -2.59
CA GLY A 110 0.63 -3.53 -1.35
C GLY A 110 -0.55 -3.29 -0.41
N LEU A 111 -1.72 -3.00 -0.98
CA LEU A 111 -2.98 -3.06 -0.26
C LEU A 111 -3.38 -4.52 -0.06
N SER A 112 -3.99 -4.85 1.06
CA SER A 112 -4.52 -6.19 1.31
C SER A 112 -5.72 -6.11 2.24
N PHE A 113 -6.81 -6.77 1.88
CA PHE A 113 -7.97 -6.89 2.76
C PHE A 113 -7.76 -7.96 3.82
N SER A 114 -8.39 -7.75 4.97
CA SER A 114 -8.68 -8.85 5.88
C SER A 114 -9.66 -9.81 5.22
N ARG A 115 -9.68 -11.05 5.67
CA ARG A 115 -10.52 -12.10 5.07
C ARG A 115 -12.00 -11.74 4.98
N ASP A 116 -12.52 -10.98 5.93
CA ASP A 116 -13.91 -10.51 5.94
C ASP A 116 -14.15 -9.19 5.22
N GLY A 117 -13.12 -8.64 4.58
CA GLY A 117 -13.22 -7.37 3.89
C GLY A 117 -13.38 -6.13 4.78
N ALA A 118 -13.37 -6.28 6.13
CA ALA A 118 -13.65 -5.17 7.04
C ALA A 118 -12.45 -4.24 7.28
N VAL A 119 -11.23 -4.75 7.09
CA VAL A 119 -9.99 -4.01 7.32
C VAL A 119 -9.11 -4.05 6.09
N LEU A 120 -8.64 -2.90 5.67
CA LEU A 120 -7.64 -2.75 4.61
C LEU A 120 -6.27 -2.48 5.24
N THR A 121 -5.31 -3.34 4.97
CA THR A 121 -3.94 -3.18 5.44
C THR A 121 -3.08 -2.55 4.36
N LEU A 122 -2.18 -1.68 4.77
CA LEU A 122 -1.28 -0.95 3.89
C LEU A 122 0.02 -0.58 4.60
N GLY A 123 1.06 -0.32 3.83
CA GLY A 123 2.34 0.14 4.36
C GLY A 123 2.56 1.61 4.06
N LEU A 124 2.47 2.49 5.06
CA LEU A 124 2.80 3.90 4.88
C LEU A 124 4.29 4.05 4.59
N ARG A 125 4.63 4.74 3.50
CA ARG A 125 6.02 4.96 3.11
C ARG A 125 6.61 6.06 3.98
N GLN A 126 7.77 5.78 4.55
CA GLN A 126 8.52 6.79 5.28
C GLN A 126 9.00 7.90 4.34
N PRO A 127 9.26 9.10 4.86
CA PRO A 127 9.81 10.19 4.09
C PRO A 127 11.11 9.75 3.41
N LYS A 128 11.32 10.25 2.20
CA LYS A 128 12.57 9.99 1.50
C LYS A 128 13.71 10.60 2.32
N ILE A 129 14.68 9.76 2.69
CA ILE A 129 15.92 10.26 3.25
C ILE A 129 16.58 11.08 2.15
N GLU A 130 16.91 12.33 2.43
CA GLU A 130 17.63 13.17 1.49
C GLU A 130 18.93 12.46 1.09
N ASP A 131 19.13 12.32 -0.19
CA ASP A 131 20.37 11.79 -0.71
C ASP A 131 21.48 12.77 -0.32
N LEU A 132 22.57 12.26 0.21
CA LEU A 132 23.76 13.07 0.43
C LEU A 132 24.16 13.77 -0.87
N PRO A 133 24.74 14.99 -0.82
CA PRO A 133 25.22 15.65 -2.00
C PRO A 133 26.08 14.67 -2.82
N LYS A 134 25.83 14.59 -4.13
CA LYS A 134 26.66 13.77 -4.99
C LYS A 134 28.07 14.36 -4.97
N ILE A 135 28.98 13.65 -4.36
CA ILE A 135 30.41 13.89 -4.45
C ILE A 135 30.96 13.21 -5.70
N LEU A 136 32.06 13.69 -6.20
CA LEU A 136 32.75 13.03 -7.32
C LEU A 136 33.17 11.63 -6.89
N SER A 137 33.08 10.66 -7.79
CA SER A 137 33.43 9.28 -7.50
C SER A 137 34.89 9.10 -7.03
N GLU A 138 35.75 10.02 -7.38
CA GLU A 138 37.16 10.07 -6.92
C GLU A 138 37.31 10.57 -5.48
N ASP A 139 36.31 11.31 -4.96
CA ASP A 139 36.27 11.81 -3.58
C ASP A 139 35.39 10.89 -2.68
N GLU A 140 34.80 9.86 -3.24
CA GLU A 140 33.95 8.93 -2.51
C GLU A 140 34.80 7.96 -1.69
N VAL A 141 34.82 8.18 -0.38
CA VAL A 141 35.54 7.29 0.55
C VAL A 141 34.57 6.23 1.04
N ALA A 142 34.81 4.98 0.65
CA ALA A 142 34.12 3.84 1.23
C ALA A 142 34.64 3.59 2.66
N LEU A 143 33.89 4.05 3.66
CA LEU A 143 34.22 3.84 5.06
C LEU A 143 33.19 2.88 5.67
N ASP A 144 33.63 1.68 6.00
CA ASP A 144 32.86 0.71 6.76
C ASP A 144 33.23 0.80 8.25
N LEU A 145 32.31 1.29 9.08
CA LEU A 145 32.45 1.28 10.53
C LEU A 145 31.82 0.02 11.09
N TRP A 146 32.63 -0.79 11.74
CA TRP A 146 32.21 -2.01 12.39
C TRP A 146 32.62 -2.00 13.85
N HIS A 147 31.72 -2.44 14.73
CA HIS A 147 31.96 -2.55 16.15
C HIS A 147 31.83 -4.01 16.59
N TYR A 148 32.70 -4.45 17.52
CA TYR A 148 32.73 -5.86 17.98
C TYR A 148 31.44 -6.32 18.69
N ARG A 149 30.57 -5.39 19.10
CA ARG A 149 29.28 -5.67 19.72
C ARG A 149 28.13 -5.67 18.72
N ASP A 150 28.42 -5.45 17.44
CA ASP A 150 27.38 -5.52 16.41
C ASP A 150 26.86 -6.94 16.30
N GLY A 151 25.57 -7.13 16.41
CA GLY A 151 24.91 -8.43 16.34
C GLY A 151 24.95 -9.11 14.98
N LEU A 152 25.47 -8.42 13.96
CA LEU A 152 25.60 -8.91 12.60
C LEU A 152 26.98 -8.62 12.05
N LEU A 153 27.52 -9.56 11.27
CA LEU A 153 28.77 -9.34 10.53
C LEU A 153 28.60 -8.20 9.52
N GLN A 154 29.67 -7.44 9.27
CA GLN A 154 29.70 -6.31 8.34
C GLN A 154 29.09 -6.65 6.97
N THR A 155 29.46 -7.79 6.39
CA THR A 155 28.92 -8.25 5.11
C THR A 155 27.41 -8.50 5.13
N MET A 156 26.85 -8.84 6.28
CA MET A 156 25.43 -9.00 6.48
C MET A 156 24.74 -7.65 6.70
N GLN A 157 25.39 -6.72 7.39
CA GLN A 157 24.89 -5.37 7.59
C GLN A 157 24.80 -4.62 6.25
N ALA A 158 25.81 -4.72 5.40
CA ALA A 158 25.84 -4.10 4.07
C ALA A 158 24.75 -4.62 3.14
N LYS A 159 24.30 -5.86 3.34
CA LYS A 159 23.19 -6.46 2.55
C LYS A 159 21.80 -6.19 3.14
N ARG A 160 21.74 -5.67 4.37
CA ARG A 160 20.48 -5.43 5.04
C ARG A 160 19.84 -4.14 4.52
N SER A 161 18.58 -4.21 4.14
CA SER A 161 17.85 -2.99 3.83
C SER A 161 17.74 -2.09 5.05
N ASP A 162 18.01 -0.81 4.88
CA ASP A 162 17.87 0.20 5.93
C ASP A 162 16.44 0.14 6.53
N PRO A 163 16.28 -0.12 7.83
CA PRO A 163 14.97 -0.18 8.47
C PRO A 163 14.20 1.14 8.36
N ARG A 164 14.92 2.27 8.22
CA ARG A 164 14.33 3.59 7.97
C ARG A 164 13.65 3.72 6.61
N LYS A 165 13.92 2.79 5.69
CA LYS A 165 13.25 2.68 4.38
C LYS A 165 12.06 1.75 4.39
N ALA A 166 11.82 1.04 5.50
CA ALA A 166 10.69 0.14 5.60
C ALA A 166 9.39 0.92 5.77
N SER A 167 8.33 0.44 5.13
CA SER A 167 7.01 1.03 5.28
C SER A 167 6.42 0.68 6.65
N LEU A 168 5.72 1.63 7.27
CA LEU A 168 5.00 1.39 8.52
C LEU A 168 3.70 0.64 8.21
N MET A 169 3.58 -0.55 8.76
CA MET A 169 2.34 -1.32 8.66
C MET A 169 1.20 -0.57 9.33
N SER A 170 0.09 -0.44 8.62
CA SER A 170 -1.10 0.27 9.08
C SER A 170 -2.34 -0.50 8.69
N ALA A 171 -3.40 -0.34 9.44
CA ALA A 171 -4.70 -0.95 9.23
C ALA A 171 -5.79 0.13 9.16
N TYR A 172 -6.59 0.11 8.12
CA TYR A 172 -7.73 0.99 7.95
C TYR A 172 -9.03 0.21 8.17
N HIS A 173 -9.80 0.60 9.18
CA HIS A 173 -11.11 0.05 9.48
C HIS A 173 -12.16 0.74 8.62
N ILE A 174 -12.71 0.02 7.65
CA ILE A 174 -13.59 0.58 6.61
C ILE A 174 -14.87 1.14 7.23
N ALA A 175 -15.52 0.40 8.12
CA ALA A 175 -16.79 0.82 8.75
C ALA A 175 -16.63 2.02 9.71
N ASP A 176 -15.48 2.14 10.35
CA ASP A 176 -15.20 3.21 11.32
C ASP A 176 -14.47 4.40 10.67
N GLU A 177 -14.12 4.28 9.38
CA GLU A 177 -13.31 5.27 8.64
C GLU A 177 -12.03 5.69 9.38
N ARG A 178 -11.40 4.72 10.06
CA ARG A 178 -10.28 4.98 10.96
C ARG A 178 -9.02 4.26 10.54
N LEU A 179 -7.93 5.01 10.42
CA LEU A 179 -6.59 4.48 10.24
C LEU A 179 -5.89 4.27 11.58
N VAL A 180 -5.26 3.12 11.73
CA VAL A 180 -4.41 2.78 12.88
C VAL A 180 -3.03 2.41 12.36
N VAL A 181 -2.01 3.16 12.78
CA VAL A 181 -0.61 2.82 12.46
C VAL A 181 -0.15 1.80 13.49
N LEU A 182 0.21 0.62 13.00
CA LEU A 182 0.65 -0.52 13.81
C LEU A 182 2.17 -0.56 13.94
N GLY A 183 2.88 -0.27 12.84
CA GLY A 183 4.34 -0.22 12.83
C GLY A 183 4.89 1.02 13.53
N THR A 184 6.08 0.89 14.09
CA THR A 184 6.84 2.01 14.64
C THR A 184 8.15 2.21 13.88
N ALA A 185 8.84 3.33 14.07
CA ALA A 185 10.14 3.57 13.45
C ALA A 185 11.18 2.50 13.83
N ALA A 186 11.10 1.95 15.05
CA ALA A 186 11.97 0.87 15.50
C ALA A 186 11.55 -0.50 14.94
N ASN A 187 10.24 -0.74 14.82
CA ASN A 187 9.65 -1.99 14.35
C ASN A 187 8.59 -1.69 13.29
N PRO A 188 9.00 -1.33 12.08
CA PRO A 188 8.06 -0.87 11.05
C PRO A 188 7.19 -2.00 10.47
N ARG A 189 7.66 -3.23 10.55
CA ARG A 189 6.99 -4.39 9.96
C ARG A 189 6.24 -5.16 11.02
N MET A 190 4.95 -5.31 10.80
CA MET A 190 4.10 -6.24 11.54
C MET A 190 3.49 -7.23 10.55
N SER A 191 3.38 -8.48 10.97
CA SER A 191 2.54 -9.44 10.26
C SER A 191 1.26 -9.58 11.06
N LEU A 192 0.14 -9.27 10.45
CA LEU A 192 -1.14 -9.67 11.02
C LEU A 192 -1.15 -11.20 11.03
N LEU A 193 -1.69 -11.80 12.08
CA LEU A 193 -1.93 -13.22 12.15
C LEU A 193 -3.04 -13.56 11.14
N ALA A 194 -2.66 -13.57 9.88
CA ALA A 194 -3.52 -14.02 8.83
C ALA A 194 -2.99 -15.36 8.33
N ASP A 195 -3.85 -16.33 8.26
CA ASP A 195 -3.71 -17.45 7.35
C ASP A 195 -2.58 -18.46 7.57
N GLY A 196 -2.27 -18.76 8.80
CA GLY A 196 -1.49 -19.97 9.09
C GLY A 196 -2.30 -21.26 9.06
N GLY A 197 -3.45 -21.31 8.39
CA GLY A 197 -4.31 -22.49 8.31
C GLY A 197 -5.16 -22.77 9.56
N LYS A 198 -5.24 -21.85 10.50
CA LYS A 198 -6.07 -21.96 11.71
C LYS A 198 -7.29 -21.05 11.57
N LYS A 199 -8.36 -21.59 11.02
CA LYS A 199 -9.64 -20.89 10.82
C LYS A 199 -10.21 -20.23 12.08
N GLU A 200 -9.88 -20.74 13.26
CA GLU A 200 -10.38 -20.26 14.54
C GLU A 200 -9.73 -18.94 15.00
N LEU A 201 -8.49 -18.69 14.61
CA LEU A 201 -7.80 -17.44 14.89
C LEU A 201 -8.21 -16.30 13.96
N GLN A 202 -8.90 -16.59 12.88
CA GLN A 202 -9.21 -15.58 11.85
C GLN A 202 -10.32 -14.62 12.24
N SER A 203 -11.30 -15.04 13.03
CA SER A 203 -12.36 -14.13 13.50
C SER A 203 -11.82 -13.08 14.46
N ASP A 204 -10.83 -13.44 15.26
CA ASP A 204 -10.20 -12.57 16.24
C ASP A 204 -8.87 -11.95 15.75
N ALA A 205 -8.29 -12.51 14.70
CA ALA A 205 -7.03 -12.07 14.12
C ALA A 205 -7.03 -10.63 13.60
N LYS A 206 -8.21 -10.05 13.38
CA LYS A 206 -8.37 -8.64 13.02
C LYS A 206 -7.99 -7.68 14.14
N ARG A 207 -7.95 -8.15 15.36
CA ARG A 207 -7.62 -7.39 16.55
C ARG A 207 -6.19 -7.58 17.01
N PHE A 208 -5.53 -8.64 16.52
CA PHE A 208 -4.21 -9.03 16.99
C PHE A 208 -3.21 -9.09 15.84
N GLY A 209 -2.07 -8.51 16.05
CA GLY A 209 -0.91 -8.64 15.19
C GLY A 209 0.21 -9.33 15.93
N VAL A 210 1.16 -9.89 15.19
CA VAL A 210 2.43 -10.34 15.74
C VAL A 210 3.50 -9.37 15.30
N MET A 211 4.11 -8.69 16.24
CA MET A 211 5.30 -7.90 16.01
C MET A 211 6.51 -8.82 16.05
N VAL A 212 7.25 -8.86 14.96
CA VAL A 212 8.52 -9.56 14.91
C VAL A 212 9.63 -8.55 15.03
N THR A 213 10.31 -8.55 16.17
CA THR A 213 11.51 -7.76 16.38
C THR A 213 12.75 -8.60 16.10
N TRP A 214 13.81 -7.95 15.70
CA TRP A 214 15.09 -8.59 15.48
C TRP A 214 16.13 -7.88 16.32
N ASP A 215 16.59 -8.55 17.35
CA ASP A 215 17.65 -8.04 18.22
C ASP A 215 18.81 -9.04 18.26
N GLY A 216 19.99 -8.58 17.91
CA GLY A 216 21.23 -9.36 18.03
C GLY A 216 21.26 -10.72 17.33
N GLY A 217 20.44 -10.93 16.30
CA GLY A 217 20.35 -12.19 15.58
C GLY A 217 19.26 -13.14 16.07
N TYR A 218 18.51 -12.76 17.08
CA TYR A 218 17.35 -13.50 17.57
C TYR A 218 16.05 -12.89 17.06
N LYS A 219 15.05 -13.73 16.86
CA LYS A 219 13.69 -13.28 16.57
C LYS A 219 12.87 -13.39 17.85
N ASP A 220 12.41 -12.24 18.33
CA ASP A 220 11.44 -12.20 19.40
C ASP A 220 10.04 -12.00 18.83
N TYR A 221 9.07 -12.74 19.33
CA TYR A 221 7.67 -12.68 18.92
C TYR A 221 6.85 -12.13 20.08
N TYR A 222 6.21 -10.99 19.84
CA TYR A 222 5.32 -10.37 20.81
C TYR A 222 3.89 -10.39 20.26
N GLY A 223 2.97 -10.88 21.08
CA GLY A 223 1.54 -10.75 20.80
C GLY A 223 1.08 -9.32 21.14
N VAL A 224 0.34 -8.69 20.25
CA VAL A 224 -0.25 -7.37 20.44
C VAL A 224 -1.76 -7.45 20.32
#